data_8e425ed8eb421bcc191967b71f1c5a86
#
_entry.id   8e425ed8eb421bcc191967b71f1c5a86
#
_cell.length_a   1.000
_cell.length_b   1.000
_cell.length_c   1.000
_cell.angle_alpha   90.00
_cell.angle_beta   90.00
_cell.angle_gamma   90.00
#
_symmetry.space_group_name_H-M   'P 1'
#
loop_
_entity.id
_entity.type
_entity.pdbx_description
1 polymer ?
#
loop_
_entity_poly.entity_id
_entity_poly.type
_entity_poly.pdbx_seq_one_letter_code
_entity_poly.pdbx_strand_id
1 'polypeptide(L)'
;MPAVEQDLTQGSVTRKLVRYALPLVASSLLQAIYSITDIIIAGHYIGDVGISAINNASIIMNMLTQLAIGLTVGGNVLVGQYFGSGDHENRRKSAGNMLTVGLIAGLLFAAGILLLGRPLLILLQSPTLEEATAYLSICGVGLLFIFVYNSLSAILRGVGNSRIPLYCIIASVSLNVVLDLLFVAGFHMGVAGAALATVIGQAISCLTALVFSLRHRADLGLLPRYLRPEAEMVKRTLKLGFPVALQWTIASISWLVVLTLINKYGVTVSAGNGVSNKIRDFCQLFLSALTTGAGTMCAQCLGAGLYDRAEQVMKTCMKLALAMAAVIIVVAEVFAPQFAMIFTPDPEVQHWAVVNLRIEIVCQLFYAGMFTYNTLATGSGHTVFIMWNSFLNCIVVRLILAIVLEHFLGIYGVYIACGVAVASSVPVGWWFYRSKRWMTMKNIH
;
A
#
# COMPACT_ATOMS: atom_id res chain seq x y z
N MET A 1 -27.32 0.53 -11.03
CA MET A 1 -26.05 1.01 -10.46
C MET A 1 -25.67 0.10 -9.31
N PRO A 2 -24.40 -0.22 -9.05
CA PRO A 2 -24.03 -0.98 -7.86
C PRO A 2 -24.45 -0.20 -6.60
N ALA A 3 -24.94 -0.92 -5.59
CA ALA A 3 -25.30 -0.29 -4.31
C ALA A 3 -24.10 0.45 -3.73
N VAL A 4 -24.32 1.67 -3.21
CA VAL A 4 -23.26 2.52 -2.63
C VAL A 4 -22.68 1.86 -1.39
N GLU A 5 -23.52 1.22 -0.60
CA GLU A 5 -23.21 0.59 0.68
C GLU A 5 -23.38 -0.93 0.57
N GLN A 6 -22.44 -1.67 1.11
CA GLN A 6 -22.53 -3.13 1.24
C GLN A 6 -22.32 -3.54 2.69
N ASP A 7 -23.36 -4.06 3.29
CA ASP A 7 -23.27 -4.65 4.62
C ASP A 7 -22.46 -5.96 4.58
N LEU A 8 -21.29 -5.95 5.21
CA LEU A 8 -20.40 -7.10 5.34
C LEU A 8 -20.66 -7.90 6.62
N THR A 9 -21.58 -7.44 7.48
CA THR A 9 -21.87 -8.06 8.78
C THR A 9 -22.79 -9.29 8.68
N GLN A 10 -23.39 -9.57 7.51
CA GLN A 10 -24.35 -10.68 7.33
C GLN A 10 -23.90 -11.64 6.24
N GLY A 11 -24.50 -12.83 6.17
CA GLY A 11 -24.27 -13.85 5.13
C GLY A 11 -22.94 -14.60 5.27
N SER A 12 -22.54 -15.34 4.25
CA SER A 12 -21.32 -16.16 4.24
C SER A 12 -20.07 -15.30 4.26
N VAL A 13 -19.22 -15.48 5.27
CA VAL A 13 -17.96 -14.75 5.45
C VAL A 13 -17.03 -14.96 4.27
N THR A 14 -16.78 -16.21 3.87
CA THR A 14 -15.88 -16.54 2.76
C THR A 14 -16.31 -15.88 1.46
N ARG A 15 -17.60 -16.02 1.08
CA ARG A 15 -18.12 -15.45 -0.16
C ARG A 15 -18.02 -13.92 -0.18
N LYS A 16 -18.36 -13.26 0.94
CA LYS A 16 -18.28 -11.81 1.04
C LYS A 16 -16.84 -11.31 1.03
N LEU A 17 -15.95 -11.96 1.77
CA LEU A 17 -14.55 -11.60 1.80
C LEU A 17 -13.91 -11.70 0.41
N VAL A 18 -14.08 -12.83 -0.28
CA VAL A 18 -13.54 -13.00 -1.64
C VAL A 18 -14.14 -11.99 -2.62
N ARG A 19 -15.47 -11.82 -2.59
CA ARG A 19 -16.15 -10.87 -3.50
C ARG A 19 -15.73 -9.41 -3.26
N TYR A 20 -15.40 -9.07 -2.01
CA TYR A 20 -14.92 -7.74 -1.64
C TYR A 20 -13.43 -7.55 -1.93
N ALA A 21 -12.60 -8.60 -1.71
CA ALA A 21 -11.16 -8.55 -1.95
C ALA A 21 -10.80 -8.58 -3.46
N LEU A 22 -11.60 -9.26 -4.30
CA LEU A 22 -11.31 -9.40 -5.73
C LEU A 22 -11.14 -8.06 -6.47
N PRO A 23 -12.01 -7.03 -6.28
CA PRO A 23 -11.77 -5.71 -6.85
C PRO A 23 -10.52 -5.02 -6.31
N LEU A 24 -10.13 -5.27 -5.05
CA LEU A 24 -8.89 -4.73 -4.48
C LEU A 24 -7.66 -5.37 -5.13
N VAL A 25 -7.67 -6.68 -5.33
CA VAL A 25 -6.61 -7.39 -6.09
C VAL A 25 -6.50 -6.82 -7.49
N ALA A 26 -7.64 -6.71 -8.21
CA ALA A 26 -7.65 -6.16 -9.56
C ALA A 26 -7.10 -4.72 -9.61
N SER A 27 -7.44 -3.89 -8.63
CA SER A 27 -6.90 -2.52 -8.50
C SER A 27 -5.38 -2.51 -8.33
N SER A 28 -4.85 -3.38 -7.47
CA SER A 28 -3.42 -3.48 -7.22
C SER A 28 -2.66 -4.02 -8.43
N LEU A 29 -3.22 -5.01 -9.14
CA LEU A 29 -2.65 -5.55 -10.38
C LEU A 29 -2.59 -4.48 -11.48
N LEU A 30 -3.67 -3.72 -11.66
CA LEU A 30 -3.71 -2.63 -12.65
C LEU A 30 -2.66 -1.55 -12.34
N GLN A 31 -2.47 -1.20 -11.07
CA GLN A 31 -1.44 -0.25 -10.65
C GLN A 31 -0.02 -0.80 -10.90
N ALA A 32 0.21 -2.11 -10.67
CA ALA A 32 1.50 -2.74 -10.97
C ALA A 32 1.78 -2.76 -12.47
N ILE A 33 0.79 -3.13 -13.30
CA ILE A 33 0.91 -3.11 -14.77
C ILE A 33 1.18 -1.68 -15.28
N TYR A 34 0.45 -0.69 -14.74
CA TYR A 34 0.67 0.71 -15.04
C TYR A 34 2.11 1.14 -14.78
N SER A 35 2.63 0.85 -13.59
CA SER A 35 4.01 1.22 -13.22
C SER A 35 5.08 0.59 -14.13
N ILE A 36 4.85 -0.64 -14.59
CA ILE A 36 5.72 -1.31 -15.57
C ILE A 36 5.63 -0.65 -16.93
N THR A 37 4.42 -0.35 -17.41
CA THR A 37 4.18 0.29 -18.71
C THR A 37 4.83 1.67 -18.78
N ASP A 38 4.71 2.46 -17.72
CA ASP A 38 5.30 3.80 -17.58
C ASP A 38 6.85 3.74 -17.74
N ILE A 39 7.49 2.79 -17.04
CA ILE A 39 8.94 2.57 -17.16
C ILE A 39 9.34 2.11 -18.58
N ILE A 40 8.56 1.25 -19.22
CA ILE A 40 8.82 0.77 -20.59
C ILE A 40 8.75 1.93 -21.58
N ILE A 41 7.70 2.76 -21.50
CA ILE A 41 7.53 3.92 -22.37
C ILE A 41 8.67 4.93 -22.15
N ALA A 42 8.99 5.23 -20.89
CA ALA A 42 10.10 6.10 -20.55
C ALA A 42 11.43 5.58 -21.09
N GLY A 43 11.71 4.29 -20.92
CA GLY A 43 12.94 3.66 -21.42
C GLY A 43 13.08 3.70 -22.92
N HIS A 44 11.98 3.46 -23.63
CA HIS A 44 12.01 3.38 -25.10
C HIS A 44 12.11 4.76 -25.77
N TYR A 45 11.46 5.79 -25.22
CA TYR A 45 11.35 7.10 -25.87
C TYR A 45 12.19 8.20 -25.22
N ILE A 46 12.57 8.08 -23.93
CA ILE A 46 13.36 9.10 -23.23
C ILE A 46 14.80 8.62 -22.99
N GLY A 47 15.02 7.30 -22.92
CA GLY A 47 16.32 6.69 -22.68
C GLY A 47 16.76 6.71 -21.22
N ASP A 48 18.07 6.43 -20.98
CA ASP A 48 18.63 6.18 -19.64
C ASP A 48 18.52 7.37 -18.70
N VAL A 49 18.66 8.60 -19.20
CA VAL A 49 18.53 9.83 -18.43
C VAL A 49 17.10 9.94 -17.87
N GLY A 50 16.10 9.65 -18.72
CA GLY A 50 14.70 9.67 -18.30
C GLY A 50 14.36 8.61 -17.26
N ILE A 51 14.82 7.38 -17.46
CA ILE A 51 14.64 6.29 -16.50
C ILE A 51 15.25 6.68 -15.14
N SER A 52 16.48 7.21 -15.14
CA SER A 52 17.16 7.64 -13.93
C SER A 52 16.39 8.76 -13.20
N ALA A 53 15.92 9.77 -13.94
CA ALA A 53 15.16 10.88 -13.39
C ALA A 53 13.85 10.41 -12.76
N ILE A 54 13.06 9.61 -13.48
CA ILE A 54 11.79 9.05 -13.01
C ILE A 54 12.00 8.17 -11.78
N ASN A 55 13.02 7.30 -11.78
CA ASN A 55 13.30 6.42 -10.64
C ASN A 55 13.63 7.22 -9.37
N ASN A 56 14.53 8.20 -9.45
CA ASN A 56 14.91 9.02 -8.30
C ASN A 56 13.71 9.82 -7.73
N ALA A 57 12.93 10.44 -8.59
CA ALA A 57 11.72 11.17 -8.17
C ALA A 57 10.63 10.23 -7.62
N SER A 58 10.47 9.04 -8.19
CA SER A 58 9.47 8.04 -7.76
C SER A 58 9.74 7.51 -6.35
N ILE A 59 10.98 7.47 -5.88
CA ILE A 59 11.28 7.11 -4.48
C ILE A 59 10.56 8.05 -3.52
N ILE A 60 10.68 9.37 -3.75
CA ILE A 60 10.04 10.40 -2.92
C ILE A 60 8.51 10.31 -3.06
N MET A 61 8.01 10.20 -4.29
CA MET A 61 6.57 10.11 -4.55
C MET A 61 5.93 8.86 -3.92
N ASN A 62 6.61 7.72 -3.98
CA ASN A 62 6.15 6.50 -3.34
C ASN A 62 6.08 6.63 -1.81
N MET A 63 7.09 7.23 -1.17
CA MET A 63 7.06 7.47 0.27
C MET A 63 5.84 8.33 0.68
N LEU A 64 5.55 9.40 -0.08
CA LEU A 64 4.40 10.27 0.18
C LEU A 64 3.06 9.59 -0.10
N THR A 65 3.00 8.75 -1.13
CA THR A 65 1.81 7.95 -1.44
C THR A 65 1.53 6.93 -0.33
N GLN A 66 2.56 6.26 0.19
CA GLN A 66 2.42 5.34 1.32
C GLN A 66 1.97 6.06 2.60
N LEU A 67 2.43 7.29 2.81
CA LEU A 67 1.95 8.14 3.88
C LEU A 67 0.45 8.47 3.73
N ALA A 68 0.01 8.81 2.51
CA ALA A 68 -1.40 9.05 2.20
C ALA A 68 -2.25 7.79 2.49
N ILE A 69 -1.81 6.61 2.02
CA ILE A 69 -2.48 5.34 2.27
C ILE A 69 -2.56 5.08 3.78
N GLY A 70 -1.45 5.23 4.51
CA GLY A 70 -1.41 5.02 5.96
C GLY A 70 -2.39 5.91 6.72
N LEU A 71 -2.40 7.21 6.43
CA LEU A 71 -3.32 8.15 7.06
C LEU A 71 -4.79 7.80 6.77
N THR A 72 -5.09 7.34 5.56
CA THR A 72 -6.47 7.03 5.16
C THR A 72 -7.00 5.71 5.73
N VAL A 73 -6.13 4.82 6.21
CA VAL A 73 -6.56 3.62 6.96
C VAL A 73 -7.34 4.01 8.21
N GLY A 74 -6.95 5.07 8.92
CA GLY A 74 -7.68 5.56 10.09
C GLY A 74 -9.14 5.91 9.78
N GLY A 75 -9.36 6.64 8.68
CA GLY A 75 -10.72 6.97 8.22
C GLY A 75 -11.51 5.75 7.77
N ASN A 76 -10.89 4.82 7.05
CA ASN A 76 -11.53 3.56 6.64
C ASN A 76 -12.05 2.78 7.86
N VAL A 77 -11.23 2.65 8.90
CA VAL A 77 -11.59 1.95 10.14
C VAL A 77 -12.77 2.64 10.84
N LEU A 78 -12.69 3.96 11.05
CA LEU A 78 -13.78 4.72 11.71
C LEU A 78 -15.08 4.65 10.93
N VAL A 79 -15.04 4.89 9.62
CA VAL A 79 -16.22 4.78 8.76
C VAL A 79 -16.81 3.36 8.81
N GLY A 80 -15.96 2.32 8.78
CA GLY A 80 -16.40 0.93 8.89
C GLY A 80 -17.03 0.61 10.24
N GLN A 81 -16.43 1.06 11.34
CA GLN A 81 -16.95 0.85 12.70
C GLN A 81 -18.30 1.57 12.89
N TYR A 82 -18.42 2.85 12.50
CA TYR A 82 -19.67 3.59 12.59
C TYR A 82 -20.74 3.06 11.62
N PHE A 83 -20.33 2.53 10.48
CA PHE A 83 -21.24 1.82 9.57
C PHE A 83 -21.83 0.58 10.24
N GLY A 84 -20.98 -0.24 10.86
CA GLY A 84 -21.38 -1.44 11.57
C GLY A 84 -22.29 -1.16 12.78
N SER A 85 -22.00 -0.11 13.55
CA SER A 85 -22.83 0.28 14.71
C SER A 85 -24.17 0.94 14.33
N GLY A 86 -24.40 1.27 13.06
CA GLY A 86 -25.57 2.01 12.63
C GLY A 86 -25.55 3.50 13.01
N ASP A 87 -24.42 4.01 13.49
CA ASP A 87 -24.26 5.43 13.85
C ASP A 87 -24.01 6.28 12.60
N HIS A 88 -25.11 6.63 11.94
CA HIS A 88 -25.07 7.38 10.68
C HIS A 88 -24.48 8.78 10.83
N GLU A 89 -24.66 9.43 11.98
CA GLU A 89 -24.18 10.80 12.22
C GLU A 89 -22.66 10.82 12.34
N ASN A 90 -22.07 9.99 13.23
CA ASN A 90 -20.62 9.91 13.40
C ASN A 90 -19.93 9.31 12.18
N ARG A 91 -20.59 8.41 11.43
CA ARG A 91 -20.10 7.93 10.14
C ARG A 91 -19.94 9.08 9.15
N ARG A 92 -20.95 9.94 9.00
CA ARG A 92 -20.93 11.10 8.10
C ARG A 92 -19.87 12.13 8.53
N LYS A 93 -19.77 12.40 9.83
CA LYS A 93 -18.71 13.26 10.38
C LYS A 93 -17.32 12.70 10.09
N SER A 94 -17.12 11.41 10.31
CA SER A 94 -15.83 10.75 10.03
C SER A 94 -15.46 10.82 8.55
N ALA A 95 -16.41 10.56 7.65
CA ALA A 95 -16.21 10.64 6.22
C ALA A 95 -15.87 12.07 5.75
N GLY A 96 -16.64 13.07 6.18
CA GLY A 96 -16.41 14.47 5.84
C GLY A 96 -15.06 14.98 6.35
N ASN A 97 -14.76 14.70 7.63
CA ASN A 97 -13.46 15.08 8.23
C ASN A 97 -12.28 14.40 7.53
N MET A 98 -12.42 13.13 7.17
CA MET A 98 -11.41 12.38 6.41
C MET A 98 -11.08 13.05 5.09
N LEU A 99 -12.09 13.48 4.33
CA LEU A 99 -11.89 14.18 3.06
C LEU A 99 -11.17 15.52 3.29
N THR A 100 -11.58 16.27 4.32
CA THR A 100 -10.93 17.56 4.66
C THR A 100 -9.49 17.39 5.09
N VAL A 101 -9.19 16.39 5.92
CA VAL A 101 -7.81 16.04 6.31
C VAL A 101 -6.98 15.66 5.08
N GLY A 102 -7.55 14.84 4.18
CA GLY A 102 -6.89 14.47 2.94
C GLY A 102 -6.59 15.67 2.03
N LEU A 103 -7.56 16.59 1.90
CA LEU A 103 -7.37 17.82 1.12
C LEU A 103 -6.26 18.70 1.70
N ILE A 104 -6.29 18.95 3.01
CA ILE A 104 -5.28 19.77 3.70
C ILE A 104 -3.89 19.11 3.59
N ALA A 105 -3.81 17.81 3.87
CA ALA A 105 -2.56 17.07 3.75
C ALA A 105 -2.03 17.09 2.31
N GLY A 106 -2.89 16.85 1.32
CA GLY A 106 -2.51 16.93 -0.10
C GLY A 106 -1.94 18.29 -0.49
N LEU A 107 -2.57 19.39 -0.06
CA LEU A 107 -2.08 20.74 -0.29
C LEU A 107 -0.73 21.00 0.40
N LEU A 108 -0.58 20.59 1.67
CA LEU A 108 0.66 20.77 2.43
C LEU A 108 1.81 19.98 1.81
N PHE A 109 1.59 18.72 1.43
CA PHE A 109 2.64 17.91 0.80
C PHE A 109 2.95 18.36 -0.62
N ALA A 110 1.97 18.82 -1.40
CA ALA A 110 2.21 19.42 -2.71
C ALA A 110 3.07 20.67 -2.59
N ALA A 111 2.73 21.60 -1.70
CA ALA A 111 3.54 22.78 -1.42
C ALA A 111 4.95 22.39 -0.90
N GLY A 112 5.02 21.39 -0.01
CA GLY A 112 6.31 20.88 0.51
C GLY A 112 7.22 20.36 -0.59
N ILE A 113 6.70 19.60 -1.55
CA ILE A 113 7.49 19.10 -2.69
C ILE A 113 7.91 20.21 -3.63
N LEU A 114 7.07 21.20 -3.89
CA LEU A 114 7.44 22.35 -4.73
C LEU A 114 8.58 23.17 -4.10
N LEU A 115 8.62 23.26 -2.77
CA LEU A 115 9.65 24.01 -2.03
C LEU A 115 10.92 23.18 -1.76
N LEU A 116 10.75 21.91 -1.38
CA LEU A 116 11.83 21.05 -0.86
C LEU A 116 12.26 19.93 -1.82
N GLY A 117 11.56 19.74 -2.96
CA GLY A 117 11.83 18.64 -3.89
C GLY A 117 13.25 18.65 -4.45
N ARG A 118 13.73 19.82 -4.91
CA ARG A 118 15.12 19.97 -5.40
C ARG A 118 16.16 19.72 -4.30
N PRO A 119 16.09 20.32 -3.10
CA PRO A 119 16.95 19.96 -1.97
C PRO A 119 16.97 18.48 -1.62
N LEU A 120 15.81 17.81 -1.64
CA LEU A 120 15.73 16.38 -1.38
C LEU A 120 16.45 15.54 -2.46
N LEU A 121 16.32 15.89 -3.73
CA LEU A 121 17.04 15.24 -4.83
C LEU A 121 18.54 15.47 -4.77
N ILE A 122 19.00 16.65 -4.32
CA ILE A 122 20.42 16.91 -4.05
C ILE A 122 20.92 16.02 -2.91
N LEU A 123 20.14 15.88 -1.83
CA LEU A 123 20.49 15.00 -0.71
C LEU A 123 20.57 13.53 -1.14
N LEU A 124 19.73 13.12 -2.09
CA LEU A 124 19.75 11.78 -2.69
C LEU A 124 20.86 11.61 -3.76
N GLN A 125 21.66 12.65 -4.01
CA GLN A 125 22.71 12.65 -5.02
C GLN A 125 22.22 12.22 -6.41
N SER A 126 21.02 12.68 -6.82
CA SER A 126 20.44 12.33 -8.10
C SER A 126 21.36 12.73 -9.26
N PRO A 127 21.79 11.81 -10.14
CA PRO A 127 22.68 12.12 -11.25
C PRO A 127 21.99 12.95 -12.35
N THR A 128 20.65 12.95 -12.39
CA THR A 128 19.81 13.65 -13.37
C THR A 128 18.95 14.69 -12.65
N LEU A 129 19.60 15.64 -11.94
CA LEU A 129 18.93 16.55 -10.99
C LEU A 129 17.86 17.42 -11.66
N GLU A 130 18.11 17.99 -12.84
CA GLU A 130 17.18 18.93 -13.47
C GLU A 130 15.93 18.19 -13.97
N GLU A 131 16.10 17.05 -14.65
CA GLU A 131 15.00 16.23 -15.15
C GLU A 131 14.19 15.62 -13.99
N ALA A 132 14.87 15.14 -12.94
CA ALA A 132 14.20 14.61 -11.76
C ALA A 132 13.44 15.71 -11.01
N THR A 133 13.97 16.95 -10.96
CA THR A 133 13.30 18.10 -10.35
C THR A 133 12.06 18.48 -11.15
N ALA A 134 12.13 18.50 -12.48
CA ALA A 134 11.00 18.78 -13.35
C ALA A 134 9.88 17.73 -13.14
N TYR A 135 10.24 16.44 -13.17
CA TYR A 135 9.30 15.34 -12.90
C TYR A 135 8.65 15.46 -11.52
N LEU A 136 9.48 15.62 -10.48
CA LEU A 136 9.03 15.69 -9.10
C LEU A 136 8.13 16.90 -8.84
N SER A 137 8.44 18.05 -9.45
CA SER A 137 7.63 19.26 -9.30
C SER A 137 6.24 19.11 -9.94
N ILE A 138 6.17 18.52 -11.13
CA ILE A 138 4.89 18.26 -11.81
C ILE A 138 4.09 17.22 -11.00
N CYS A 139 4.69 16.08 -10.66
CA CYS A 139 4.04 15.03 -9.86
C CYS A 139 3.67 15.50 -8.45
N GLY A 140 4.42 16.48 -7.89
CA GLY A 140 4.14 17.11 -6.61
C GLY A 140 2.76 17.75 -6.56
N VAL A 141 2.32 18.40 -7.65
CA VAL A 141 0.94 18.90 -7.76
C VAL A 141 -0.06 17.75 -7.73
N GLY A 142 0.30 16.60 -8.28
CA GLY A 142 -0.50 15.36 -8.26
C GLY A 142 -0.78 14.83 -6.86
N LEU A 143 0.04 15.16 -5.85
CA LEU A 143 -0.19 14.74 -4.47
C LEU A 143 -1.57 15.16 -3.94
N LEU A 144 -2.06 16.33 -4.33
CA LEU A 144 -3.40 16.76 -4.00
C LEU A 144 -4.45 15.72 -4.43
N PHE A 145 -4.36 15.28 -5.69
CA PHE A 145 -5.29 14.28 -6.22
C PHE A 145 -5.11 12.91 -5.58
N ILE A 146 -3.86 12.52 -5.26
CA ILE A 146 -3.54 11.26 -4.56
C ILE A 146 -4.20 11.24 -3.18
N PHE A 147 -4.03 12.29 -2.37
CA PHE A 147 -4.58 12.34 -1.01
C PHE A 147 -6.10 12.38 -1.02
N VAL A 148 -6.71 13.18 -1.89
CA VAL A 148 -8.18 13.27 -2.02
C VAL A 148 -8.76 11.94 -2.53
N TYR A 149 -8.15 11.33 -3.55
CA TYR A 149 -8.57 10.03 -4.07
C TYR A 149 -8.48 8.94 -3.01
N ASN A 150 -7.35 8.85 -2.27
CA ASN A 150 -7.18 7.85 -1.22
C ASN A 150 -8.21 8.05 -0.09
N SER A 151 -8.55 9.29 0.27
CA SER A 151 -9.59 9.60 1.24
C SER A 151 -10.96 9.13 0.78
N LEU A 152 -11.37 9.46 -0.44
CA LEU A 152 -12.63 9.01 -1.02
C LEU A 152 -12.68 7.47 -1.15
N SER A 153 -11.59 6.87 -1.61
CA SER A 153 -11.45 5.42 -1.72
C SER A 153 -11.56 4.73 -0.34
N ALA A 154 -10.97 5.31 0.71
CA ALA A 154 -11.05 4.80 2.08
C ALA A 154 -12.49 4.88 2.62
N ILE A 155 -13.21 5.98 2.37
CA ILE A 155 -14.62 6.14 2.74
C ILE A 155 -15.47 5.07 2.05
N LEU A 156 -15.32 4.92 0.73
CA LEU A 156 -16.05 3.92 -0.06
C LEU A 156 -15.77 2.49 0.42
N ARG A 157 -14.52 2.17 0.70
CA ARG A 157 -14.15 0.88 1.28
C ARG A 157 -14.77 0.68 2.66
N GLY A 158 -14.76 1.70 3.52
CA GLY A 158 -15.37 1.64 4.85
C GLY A 158 -16.85 1.28 4.84
N VAL A 159 -17.62 1.79 3.88
CA VAL A 159 -19.03 1.41 3.67
C VAL A 159 -19.20 0.10 2.87
N GLY A 160 -18.12 -0.66 2.64
CA GLY A 160 -18.16 -1.96 1.98
C GLY A 160 -18.10 -1.92 0.46
N ASN A 161 -17.82 -0.78 -0.17
CA ASN A 161 -17.74 -0.66 -1.62
C ASN A 161 -16.30 -0.66 -2.12
N SER A 162 -15.81 -1.79 -2.63
CA SER A 162 -14.49 -1.92 -3.26
C SER A 162 -14.51 -1.78 -4.79
N ARG A 163 -15.70 -1.75 -5.42
CA ARG A 163 -15.83 -1.72 -6.88
C ARG A 163 -15.62 -0.33 -7.47
N ILE A 164 -16.15 0.70 -6.81
CA ILE A 164 -16.01 2.07 -7.31
C ILE A 164 -14.54 2.52 -7.33
N PRO A 165 -13.72 2.30 -6.28
CA PRO A 165 -12.28 2.53 -6.37
C PRO A 165 -11.61 1.80 -7.55
N LEU A 166 -12.01 0.56 -7.86
CA LEU A 166 -11.51 -0.17 -9.02
C LEU A 166 -11.84 0.54 -10.34
N TYR A 167 -13.09 0.98 -10.52
CA TYR A 167 -13.47 1.70 -11.77
C TYR A 167 -12.72 3.02 -11.92
N CYS A 168 -12.46 3.73 -10.82
CA CYS A 168 -11.64 4.94 -10.84
C CYS A 168 -10.20 4.65 -11.29
N ILE A 169 -9.61 3.54 -10.84
CA ILE A 169 -8.26 3.12 -11.25
C ILE A 169 -8.25 2.69 -12.71
N ILE A 170 -9.24 1.92 -13.17
CA ILE A 170 -9.34 1.52 -14.58
C ILE A 170 -9.34 2.77 -15.48
N ALA A 171 -10.19 3.76 -15.16
CA ALA A 171 -10.26 5.00 -15.94
C ALA A 171 -8.92 5.76 -15.94
N SER A 172 -8.28 5.86 -14.76
CA SER A 172 -6.98 6.52 -14.61
C SER A 172 -5.88 5.85 -15.41
N VAL A 173 -5.72 4.53 -15.23
CA VAL A 173 -4.65 3.76 -15.89
C VAL A 173 -4.82 3.75 -17.41
N SER A 174 -6.04 3.52 -17.89
CA SER A 174 -6.32 3.52 -19.33
C SER A 174 -5.99 4.86 -19.98
N LEU A 175 -6.41 5.96 -19.33
CA LEU A 175 -6.12 7.29 -19.87
C LEU A 175 -4.63 7.63 -19.76
N ASN A 176 -3.98 7.28 -18.66
CA ASN A 176 -2.56 7.57 -18.47
C ASN A 176 -1.70 6.91 -19.55
N VAL A 177 -1.89 5.62 -19.86
CA VAL A 177 -1.15 4.93 -20.94
C VAL A 177 -1.33 5.64 -22.30
N VAL A 178 -2.54 6.10 -22.61
CA VAL A 178 -2.81 6.86 -23.84
C VAL A 178 -2.08 8.21 -23.82
N LEU A 179 -2.08 8.90 -22.66
CA LEU A 179 -1.41 10.20 -22.53
C LEU A 179 0.12 10.06 -22.53
N ASP A 180 0.67 9.00 -21.96
CA ASP A 180 2.11 8.72 -22.02
C ASP A 180 2.55 8.53 -23.47
N LEU A 181 1.84 7.74 -24.26
CA LEU A 181 2.12 7.58 -25.68
C LEU A 181 1.96 8.91 -26.44
N LEU A 182 0.95 9.70 -26.11
CA LEU A 182 0.71 10.99 -26.78
C LEU A 182 1.81 12.02 -26.42
N PHE A 183 2.12 12.19 -25.14
CA PHE A 183 3.03 13.24 -24.69
C PHE A 183 4.50 12.84 -24.87
N VAL A 184 4.83 11.59 -24.60
CA VAL A 184 6.22 11.12 -24.66
C VAL A 184 6.58 10.69 -26.08
N ALA A 185 5.79 9.82 -26.72
CA ALA A 185 6.08 9.32 -28.05
C ALA A 185 5.63 10.29 -29.17
N GLY A 186 4.45 10.92 -29.04
CA GLY A 186 3.90 11.81 -30.05
C GLY A 186 4.46 13.23 -30.01
N PHE A 187 4.41 13.87 -28.84
CA PHE A 187 4.88 15.25 -28.67
C PHE A 187 6.32 15.39 -28.24
N HIS A 188 7.02 14.29 -27.97
CA HIS A 188 8.43 14.26 -27.54
C HIS A 188 8.71 15.16 -26.32
N MET A 189 7.76 15.24 -25.37
CA MET A 189 7.88 16.08 -24.16
C MET A 189 8.83 15.51 -23.12
N GLY A 190 9.43 14.33 -23.37
CA GLY A 190 10.39 13.70 -22.47
C GLY A 190 9.81 13.40 -21.08
N VAL A 191 10.62 13.62 -20.04
CA VAL A 191 10.27 13.37 -18.64
C VAL A 191 9.06 14.18 -18.16
N ALA A 192 8.93 15.43 -18.63
CA ALA A 192 7.79 16.28 -18.29
C ALA A 192 6.46 15.74 -18.86
N GLY A 193 6.50 15.12 -20.06
CA GLY A 193 5.34 14.46 -20.66
C GLY A 193 4.84 13.29 -19.81
N ALA A 194 5.74 12.42 -19.35
CA ALA A 194 5.41 11.31 -18.45
C ALA A 194 4.83 11.81 -17.12
N ALA A 195 5.42 12.87 -16.53
CA ALA A 195 4.89 13.47 -15.30
C ALA A 195 3.48 14.03 -15.48
N LEU A 196 3.22 14.74 -16.58
CA LEU A 196 1.90 15.29 -16.90
C LEU A 196 0.86 14.18 -17.10
N ALA A 197 1.18 13.13 -17.85
CA ALA A 197 0.29 11.99 -18.04
C ALA A 197 -0.09 11.35 -16.69
N THR A 198 0.89 11.17 -15.81
CA THR A 198 0.69 10.64 -14.44
C THR A 198 -0.26 11.54 -13.64
N VAL A 199 -0.03 12.85 -13.62
CA VAL A 199 -0.88 13.81 -12.87
C VAL A 199 -2.29 13.86 -13.40
N ILE A 200 -2.47 13.86 -14.72
CA ILE A 200 -3.80 13.82 -15.35
C ILE A 200 -4.51 12.50 -14.99
N GLY A 201 -3.82 11.36 -15.03
CA GLY A 201 -4.36 10.08 -14.58
C GLY A 201 -4.84 10.13 -13.13
N GLN A 202 -4.03 10.68 -12.23
CA GLN A 202 -4.38 10.88 -10.82
C GLN A 202 -5.58 11.82 -10.66
N ALA A 203 -5.64 12.91 -11.42
CA ALA A 203 -6.77 13.83 -11.43
C ALA A 203 -8.06 13.14 -11.89
N ILE A 204 -8.01 12.29 -12.91
CA ILE A 204 -9.17 11.55 -13.41
C ILE A 204 -9.68 10.55 -12.37
N SER A 205 -8.81 9.79 -11.70
CA SER A 205 -9.23 8.90 -10.61
C SER A 205 -9.90 9.68 -9.47
N CYS A 206 -9.31 10.82 -9.09
CA CYS A 206 -9.85 11.71 -8.07
C CYS A 206 -11.22 12.29 -8.49
N LEU A 207 -11.33 12.85 -9.70
CA LEU A 207 -12.57 13.43 -10.22
C LEU A 207 -13.68 12.38 -10.36
N THR A 208 -13.37 11.19 -10.86
CA THR A 208 -14.33 10.09 -10.99
C THR A 208 -14.87 9.68 -9.61
N ALA A 209 -13.96 9.50 -8.62
CA ALA A 209 -14.33 9.20 -7.24
C ALA A 209 -15.16 10.33 -6.62
N LEU A 210 -14.77 11.59 -6.86
CA LEU A 210 -15.46 12.77 -6.34
C LEU A 210 -16.87 12.92 -6.93
N VAL A 211 -17.01 12.82 -8.25
CA VAL A 211 -18.32 12.90 -8.94
C VAL A 211 -19.26 11.81 -8.45
N PHE A 212 -18.76 10.56 -8.31
CA PHE A 212 -19.56 9.49 -7.75
C PHE A 212 -19.99 9.80 -6.31
N SER A 213 -19.05 10.22 -5.48
CA SER A 213 -19.30 10.51 -4.07
C SER A 213 -20.22 11.72 -3.86
N LEU A 214 -20.13 12.74 -4.71
CA LEU A 214 -21.04 13.91 -4.66
C LEU A 214 -22.48 13.56 -5.11
N ARG A 215 -22.62 12.64 -6.06
CA ARG A 215 -23.96 12.12 -6.44
C ARG A 215 -24.64 11.38 -5.28
N HIS A 216 -23.86 10.79 -4.37
CA HIS A 216 -24.31 10.04 -3.20
C HIS A 216 -23.93 10.75 -1.88
N ARG A 217 -23.82 12.08 -1.92
CA ARG A 217 -23.32 12.90 -0.81
C ARG A 217 -24.09 12.75 0.49
N ALA A 218 -25.39 12.49 0.41
CA ALA A 218 -26.23 12.31 1.59
C ALA A 218 -25.91 11.00 2.33
N ASP A 219 -25.63 9.93 1.56
CA ASP A 219 -25.32 8.61 2.11
C ASP A 219 -23.88 8.58 2.65
N LEU A 220 -22.95 9.17 1.91
CA LEU A 220 -21.51 9.16 2.25
C LEU A 220 -21.09 10.25 3.25
N GLY A 221 -21.99 11.16 3.64
CA GLY A 221 -21.68 12.24 4.59
C GLY A 221 -20.87 13.39 4.00
N LEU A 222 -20.88 13.59 2.68
CA LEU A 222 -20.14 14.67 2.01
C LEU A 222 -20.98 15.96 1.85
N LEU A 223 -21.81 16.24 2.85
CA LEU A 223 -22.54 17.50 2.94
C LEU A 223 -21.65 18.59 3.54
N PRO A 224 -21.79 19.87 3.13
CA PRO A 224 -20.93 20.96 3.59
C PRO A 224 -20.78 21.06 5.12
N ARG A 225 -21.82 20.71 5.86
CA ARG A 225 -21.82 20.73 7.34
C ARG A 225 -20.83 19.71 7.95
N TYR A 226 -20.56 18.57 7.28
CA TYR A 226 -19.67 17.52 7.76
C TYR A 226 -18.23 17.70 7.25
N LEU A 227 -18.00 18.58 6.27
CA LEU A 227 -16.67 18.93 5.78
C LEU A 227 -15.93 19.89 6.72
N ARG A 228 -16.62 20.52 7.67
CA ARG A 228 -15.96 21.35 8.69
C ARG A 228 -15.13 20.44 9.59
N PRO A 229 -13.82 20.71 9.76
CA PRO A 229 -12.97 19.89 10.59
C PRO A 229 -13.42 19.95 12.06
N GLU A 230 -13.78 18.80 12.61
CA GLU A 230 -14.12 18.63 14.03
C GLU A 230 -12.87 18.05 14.71
N ALA A 231 -12.27 18.80 15.64
CA ALA A 231 -10.98 18.48 16.24
C ALA A 231 -10.91 17.05 16.81
N GLU A 232 -12.01 16.59 17.43
CA GLU A 232 -12.08 15.23 18.00
C GLU A 232 -12.05 14.16 16.89
N MET A 233 -12.81 14.36 15.80
CA MET A 233 -12.84 13.41 14.67
C MET A 233 -11.51 13.37 13.92
N VAL A 234 -10.89 14.54 13.71
CA VAL A 234 -9.54 14.65 13.13
C VAL A 234 -8.53 13.92 14.01
N LYS A 235 -8.56 14.16 15.33
CA LYS A 235 -7.67 13.50 16.29
C LYS A 235 -7.84 11.98 16.26
N ARG A 236 -9.07 11.47 16.22
CA ARG A 236 -9.36 10.03 16.13
C ARG A 236 -8.82 9.44 14.82
N THR A 237 -9.05 10.11 13.69
CA THR A 237 -8.54 9.67 12.38
C THR A 237 -7.02 9.62 12.36
N LEU A 238 -6.36 10.67 12.84
CA LEU A 238 -4.89 10.73 12.89
C LEU A 238 -4.30 9.73 13.88
N LYS A 239 -4.93 9.53 15.05
CA LYS A 239 -4.50 8.54 16.04
C LYS A 239 -4.50 7.11 15.50
N LEU A 240 -5.39 6.81 14.56
CA LEU A 240 -5.45 5.50 13.87
C LEU A 240 -4.54 5.46 12.64
N GLY A 241 -4.51 6.52 11.85
CA GLY A 241 -3.79 6.55 10.58
C GLY A 241 -2.29 6.75 10.74
N PHE A 242 -1.87 7.66 11.65
CA PHE A 242 -0.45 7.99 11.81
C PHE A 242 0.43 6.79 12.19
N PRO A 243 0.03 5.89 13.13
CA PRO A 243 0.83 4.70 13.41
C PRO A 243 0.99 3.77 12.20
N VAL A 244 -0.02 3.68 11.33
CA VAL A 244 0.06 2.87 10.10
C VAL A 244 1.01 3.51 9.09
N ALA A 245 0.95 4.83 8.93
CA ALA A 245 1.90 5.56 8.09
C ALA A 245 3.35 5.38 8.58
N LEU A 246 3.56 5.49 9.90
CA LEU A 246 4.87 5.29 10.52
C LEU A 246 5.37 3.85 10.37
N GLN A 247 4.48 2.86 10.42
CA GLN A 247 4.81 1.46 10.13
C GLN A 247 5.46 1.29 8.75
N TRP A 248 4.92 1.91 7.70
CA TRP A 248 5.49 1.85 6.35
C TRP A 248 6.85 2.54 6.28
N THR A 249 7.01 3.69 6.97
CA THR A 249 8.29 4.39 7.05
C THR A 249 9.35 3.53 7.75
N ILE A 250 9.01 2.89 8.87
CA ILE A 250 9.91 1.97 9.60
C ILE A 250 10.34 0.82 8.70
N ALA A 251 9.41 0.20 7.97
CA ALA A 251 9.72 -0.89 7.05
C ALA A 251 10.66 -0.44 5.93
N SER A 252 10.46 0.76 5.37
CA SER A 252 11.29 1.34 4.31
C SER A 252 12.71 1.64 4.79
N ILE A 253 12.86 2.22 5.99
CA ILE A 253 14.17 2.49 6.60
C ILE A 253 14.94 1.19 6.81
N SER A 254 14.28 0.18 7.39
CA SER A 254 14.90 -1.14 7.59
C SER A 254 15.38 -1.74 6.27
N TRP A 255 14.58 -1.60 5.22
CA TRP A 255 14.93 -2.11 3.90
C TRP A 255 16.14 -1.40 3.30
N LEU A 256 16.27 -0.07 3.47
CA LEU A 256 17.44 0.68 3.03
C LEU A 256 18.72 0.20 3.72
N VAL A 257 18.66 -0.08 5.03
CA VAL A 257 19.80 -0.62 5.77
C VAL A 257 20.20 -2.01 5.24
N VAL A 258 19.24 -2.90 5.01
CA VAL A 258 19.50 -4.21 4.42
C VAL A 258 20.11 -4.08 3.02
N LEU A 259 19.60 -3.16 2.21
CA LEU A 259 20.14 -2.92 0.87
C LEU A 259 21.61 -2.47 0.91
N THR A 260 22.03 -1.68 1.91
CA THR A 260 23.46 -1.32 2.06
C THR A 260 24.33 -2.53 2.37
N LEU A 261 23.84 -3.52 3.14
CA LEU A 261 24.54 -4.77 3.38
C LEU A 261 24.67 -5.59 2.09
N ILE A 262 23.58 -5.71 1.31
CA ILE A 262 23.58 -6.45 0.05
C ILE A 262 24.53 -5.81 -0.97
N ASN A 263 24.58 -4.49 -1.05
CA ASN A 263 25.42 -3.75 -1.99
C ASN A 263 26.95 -4.00 -1.79
N LYS A 264 27.37 -4.42 -0.59
CA LYS A 264 28.79 -4.80 -0.32
C LYS A 264 29.23 -6.00 -1.16
N TYR A 265 28.29 -6.85 -1.61
CA TYR A 265 28.56 -8.06 -2.37
C TYR A 265 28.64 -7.83 -3.89
N GLY A 266 28.55 -6.58 -4.31
CA GLY A 266 28.74 -6.18 -5.71
C GLY A 266 27.45 -5.99 -6.48
N VAL A 267 27.61 -5.46 -7.70
CA VAL A 267 26.50 -5.00 -8.55
C VAL A 267 25.62 -6.16 -8.99
N THR A 268 26.18 -7.30 -9.31
CA THR A 268 25.46 -8.50 -9.78
C THR A 268 24.50 -9.04 -8.71
N VAL A 269 24.98 -9.14 -7.45
CA VAL A 269 24.19 -9.58 -6.30
C VAL A 269 23.06 -8.58 -6.00
N SER A 270 23.38 -7.28 -6.03
CA SER A 270 22.39 -6.23 -5.81
C SER A 270 21.32 -6.22 -6.91
N ALA A 271 21.70 -6.41 -8.17
CA ALA A 271 20.75 -6.52 -9.28
C ALA A 271 19.84 -7.76 -9.12
N GLY A 272 20.41 -8.93 -8.78
CA GLY A 272 19.64 -10.14 -8.50
C GLY A 272 18.64 -9.96 -7.37
N ASN A 273 19.05 -9.29 -6.27
CA ASN A 273 18.14 -8.92 -5.18
C ASN A 273 17.00 -8.00 -5.67
N GLY A 274 17.28 -7.03 -6.54
CA GLY A 274 16.29 -6.16 -7.15
C GLY A 274 15.22 -6.94 -7.93
N VAL A 275 15.65 -7.91 -8.74
CA VAL A 275 14.75 -8.81 -9.50
C VAL A 275 13.89 -9.65 -8.55
N SER A 276 14.49 -10.31 -7.56
CA SER A 276 13.76 -11.10 -6.56
C SER A 276 12.71 -10.28 -5.82
N ASN A 277 13.04 -9.04 -5.43
CA ASN A 277 12.12 -8.14 -4.76
C ASN A 277 10.89 -7.81 -5.62
N LYS A 278 11.08 -7.53 -6.92
CA LYS A 278 9.95 -7.26 -7.83
C LYS A 278 9.00 -8.45 -7.92
N ILE A 279 9.52 -9.67 -8.00
CA ILE A 279 8.69 -10.89 -8.01
C ILE A 279 7.95 -11.04 -6.69
N ARG A 280 8.63 -10.85 -5.56
CA ARG A 280 8.03 -10.95 -4.23
C ARG A 280 6.96 -9.87 -3.99
N ASP A 281 7.23 -8.63 -4.37
CA ASP A 281 6.26 -7.53 -4.25
C ASP A 281 4.99 -7.84 -5.03
N PHE A 282 5.12 -8.37 -6.27
CA PHE A 282 3.98 -8.82 -7.05
C PHE A 282 3.18 -9.92 -6.32
N CYS A 283 3.85 -10.89 -5.71
CA CYS A 283 3.18 -11.93 -4.92
C CYS A 283 2.46 -11.36 -3.69
N GLN A 284 3.02 -10.34 -3.04
CA GLN A 284 2.42 -9.71 -1.86
C GLN A 284 1.14 -8.92 -2.17
N LEU A 285 0.93 -8.46 -3.41
CA LEU A 285 -0.30 -7.74 -3.79
C LEU A 285 -1.56 -8.55 -3.47
N PHE A 286 -1.53 -9.85 -3.70
CA PHE A 286 -2.68 -10.73 -3.46
C PHE A 286 -2.99 -10.86 -1.96
N LEU A 287 -1.96 -11.06 -1.13
CA LEU A 287 -2.12 -11.17 0.31
C LEU A 287 -2.58 -9.85 0.92
N SER A 288 -2.00 -8.72 0.51
CA SER A 288 -2.32 -7.40 1.04
C SER A 288 -3.76 -6.98 0.70
N ALA A 289 -4.23 -7.27 -0.51
CA ALA A 289 -5.59 -6.98 -0.92
C ALA A 289 -6.62 -7.81 -0.14
N LEU A 290 -6.37 -9.13 0.05
CA LEU A 290 -7.22 -10.00 0.85
C LEU A 290 -7.32 -9.50 2.30
N THR A 291 -6.19 -9.17 2.91
CA THR A 291 -6.12 -8.75 4.31
C THR A 291 -6.68 -7.34 4.51
N THR A 292 -6.52 -6.43 3.55
CA THR A 292 -7.19 -5.12 3.56
C THR A 292 -8.71 -5.29 3.56
N GLY A 293 -9.23 -6.20 2.73
CA GLY A 293 -10.65 -6.54 2.71
C GLY A 293 -11.14 -7.11 4.04
N ALA A 294 -10.37 -8.02 4.64
CA ALA A 294 -10.67 -8.60 5.94
C ALA A 294 -10.66 -7.54 7.05
N GLY A 295 -9.73 -6.59 7.02
CA GLY A 295 -9.64 -5.47 7.97
C GLY A 295 -10.90 -4.60 7.97
N THR A 296 -11.41 -4.23 6.80
CA THR A 296 -12.67 -3.49 6.68
C THR A 296 -13.86 -4.30 7.17
N MET A 297 -13.93 -5.59 6.82
CA MET A 297 -14.98 -6.48 7.29
C MET A 297 -14.94 -6.67 8.81
N CYS A 298 -13.75 -6.79 9.41
CA CYS A 298 -13.57 -6.79 10.87
C CYS A 298 -14.05 -5.49 11.50
N ALA A 299 -13.71 -4.32 10.90
CA ALA A 299 -14.13 -3.03 11.42
C ALA A 299 -15.67 -2.91 11.47
N GLN A 300 -16.37 -3.32 10.41
CA GLN A 300 -17.84 -3.33 10.39
C GLN A 300 -18.42 -4.32 11.42
N CYS A 301 -17.88 -5.55 11.50
CA CYS A 301 -18.36 -6.54 12.47
C CYS A 301 -18.15 -6.07 13.92
N LEU A 302 -17.00 -5.50 14.24
CA LEU A 302 -16.71 -4.97 15.56
C LEU A 302 -17.59 -3.77 15.89
N GLY A 303 -17.82 -2.86 14.94
CA GLY A 303 -18.75 -1.76 15.09
C GLY A 303 -20.18 -2.22 15.41
N ALA A 304 -20.62 -3.33 14.82
CA ALA A 304 -21.92 -3.96 15.08
C ALA A 304 -21.94 -4.79 16.39
N GLY A 305 -20.84 -4.87 17.16
CA GLY A 305 -20.76 -5.71 18.35
C GLY A 305 -20.68 -7.23 18.07
N LEU A 306 -20.46 -7.60 16.79
CA LEU A 306 -20.41 -9.01 16.35
C LEU A 306 -18.99 -9.59 16.48
N TYR A 307 -18.52 -9.75 17.71
CA TYR A 307 -17.15 -10.20 18.00
C TYR A 307 -16.84 -11.59 17.45
N ASP A 308 -17.76 -12.55 17.60
CA ASP A 308 -17.58 -13.91 17.09
C ASP A 308 -17.45 -13.92 15.55
N ARG A 309 -18.18 -13.03 14.88
CA ARG A 309 -18.10 -12.89 13.45
C ARG A 309 -16.79 -12.24 13.02
N ALA A 310 -16.29 -11.23 13.74
CA ALA A 310 -14.96 -10.65 13.49
C ALA A 310 -13.86 -11.70 13.62
N GLU A 311 -13.95 -12.56 14.63
CA GLU A 311 -13.04 -13.70 14.80
C GLU A 311 -13.16 -14.70 13.66
N GLN A 312 -14.37 -14.99 13.19
CA GLN A 312 -14.61 -15.87 12.02
C GLN A 312 -14.02 -15.27 10.74
N VAL A 313 -14.12 -13.94 10.55
CA VAL A 313 -13.50 -13.23 9.42
C VAL A 313 -11.99 -13.41 9.46
N MET A 314 -11.35 -13.18 10.61
CA MET A 314 -9.91 -13.36 10.78
C MET A 314 -9.49 -14.80 10.51
N LYS A 315 -10.18 -15.80 11.08
CA LYS A 315 -9.88 -17.22 10.85
C LYS A 315 -10.05 -17.63 9.38
N THR A 316 -11.08 -17.11 8.71
CA THR A 316 -11.31 -17.35 7.28
C THR A 316 -10.22 -16.69 6.44
N CYS A 317 -9.86 -15.45 6.76
CA CYS A 317 -8.75 -14.76 6.12
C CYS A 317 -7.43 -15.53 6.28
N MET A 318 -7.13 -16.06 7.48
CA MET A 318 -5.95 -16.89 7.74
C MET A 318 -5.90 -18.11 6.83
N LYS A 319 -7.01 -18.85 6.74
CA LYS A 319 -7.08 -20.04 5.87
C LYS A 319 -6.84 -19.70 4.40
N LEU A 320 -7.49 -18.65 3.91
CA LEU A 320 -7.33 -18.20 2.51
C LEU A 320 -5.93 -17.65 2.26
N ALA A 321 -5.37 -16.87 3.18
CA ALA A 321 -4.04 -16.31 3.06
C ALA A 321 -2.95 -17.39 3.08
N LEU A 322 -3.07 -18.40 3.96
CA LEU A 322 -2.14 -19.54 3.99
C LEU A 322 -2.25 -20.40 2.74
N ALA A 323 -3.47 -20.68 2.25
CA ALA A 323 -3.66 -21.41 1.00
C ALA A 323 -3.05 -20.65 -0.19
N MET A 324 -3.27 -19.34 -0.25
CA MET A 324 -2.70 -18.47 -1.29
C MET A 324 -1.16 -18.40 -1.19
N ALA A 325 -0.60 -18.26 0.03
CA ALA A 325 0.83 -18.28 0.25
C ALA A 325 1.44 -19.61 -0.19
N ALA A 326 0.81 -20.75 0.11
CA ALA A 326 1.28 -22.07 -0.33
C ALA A 326 1.30 -22.18 -1.87
N VAL A 327 0.27 -21.70 -2.56
CA VAL A 327 0.23 -21.68 -4.03
C VAL A 327 1.34 -20.77 -4.59
N ILE A 328 1.50 -19.57 -4.01
CA ILE A 328 2.57 -18.63 -4.40
C ILE A 328 3.94 -19.27 -4.25
N ILE A 329 4.21 -19.94 -3.12
CA ILE A 329 5.48 -20.60 -2.86
C ILE A 329 5.73 -21.69 -3.91
N VAL A 330 4.77 -22.57 -4.15
CA VAL A 330 4.93 -23.66 -5.15
C VAL A 330 5.19 -23.08 -6.54
N VAL A 331 4.41 -22.11 -6.97
CA VAL A 331 4.59 -21.47 -8.29
C VAL A 331 5.93 -20.76 -8.39
N ALA A 332 6.32 -20.00 -7.37
CA ALA A 332 7.58 -19.28 -7.38
C ALA A 332 8.80 -20.23 -7.32
N GLU A 333 8.74 -21.32 -6.55
CA GLU A 333 9.83 -22.32 -6.49
C GLU A 333 10.03 -23.05 -7.83
N VAL A 334 8.90 -23.46 -8.45
CA VAL A 334 8.94 -24.20 -9.73
C VAL A 334 9.40 -23.30 -10.87
N PHE A 335 8.91 -22.05 -10.92
CA PHE A 335 9.15 -21.13 -12.02
C PHE A 335 10.16 -20.02 -11.70
N ALA A 336 10.94 -20.12 -10.60
CA ALA A 336 11.94 -19.11 -10.22
C ALA A 336 12.91 -18.73 -11.35
N PRO A 337 13.52 -19.70 -12.10
CA PRO A 337 14.41 -19.35 -13.21
C PRO A 337 13.69 -18.62 -14.35
N GLN A 338 12.48 -19.06 -14.70
CA GLN A 338 11.67 -18.43 -15.76
C GLN A 338 11.29 -17.01 -15.40
N PHE A 339 10.91 -16.78 -14.14
CA PHE A 339 10.64 -15.42 -13.67
C PHE A 339 11.87 -14.54 -13.71
N ALA A 340 13.06 -15.03 -13.31
CA ALA A 340 14.30 -14.27 -13.39
C ALA A 340 14.66 -13.91 -14.83
N MET A 341 14.47 -14.82 -15.80
CA MET A 341 14.72 -14.60 -17.23
C MET A 341 13.88 -13.47 -17.83
N ILE A 342 12.67 -13.21 -17.30
CA ILE A 342 11.81 -12.12 -17.77
C ILE A 342 12.46 -10.75 -17.50
N PHE A 343 13.24 -10.63 -16.41
CA PHE A 343 13.79 -9.35 -15.96
C PHE A 343 15.21 -9.07 -16.47
N THR A 344 16.00 -10.10 -16.74
CA THR A 344 17.40 -9.92 -17.14
C THR A 344 17.90 -11.09 -18.01
N PRO A 345 18.68 -10.82 -19.06
CA PRO A 345 19.38 -11.86 -19.82
C PRO A 345 20.68 -12.36 -19.16
N ASP A 346 21.21 -11.65 -18.14
CA ASP A 346 22.47 -11.96 -17.48
C ASP A 346 22.34 -13.20 -16.59
N PRO A 347 23.07 -14.30 -16.88
CA PRO A 347 22.98 -15.55 -16.12
C PRO A 347 23.42 -15.42 -14.64
N GLU A 348 24.39 -14.56 -14.33
CA GLU A 348 24.82 -14.36 -12.94
C GLU A 348 23.77 -13.62 -12.13
N VAL A 349 23.15 -12.56 -12.70
CA VAL A 349 22.05 -11.85 -12.07
C VAL A 349 20.86 -12.77 -11.87
N GLN A 350 20.54 -13.62 -12.86
CA GLN A 350 19.50 -14.65 -12.76
C GLN A 350 19.77 -15.61 -11.59
N HIS A 351 21.01 -16.08 -11.47
CA HIS A 351 21.41 -16.99 -10.40
C HIS A 351 21.12 -16.37 -9.01
N TRP A 352 21.59 -15.14 -8.76
CA TRP A 352 21.37 -14.47 -7.50
C TRP A 352 19.90 -14.12 -7.25
N ALA A 353 19.13 -13.78 -8.28
CA ALA A 353 17.70 -13.56 -8.19
C ALA A 353 16.96 -14.83 -7.76
N VAL A 354 17.29 -15.99 -8.34
CA VAL A 354 16.70 -17.29 -8.01
C VAL A 354 17.06 -17.71 -6.59
N VAL A 355 18.33 -17.55 -6.19
CA VAL A 355 18.80 -17.88 -4.83
C VAL A 355 18.04 -17.06 -3.79
N ASN A 356 18.00 -15.73 -3.96
CA ASN A 356 17.25 -14.87 -3.03
C ASN A 356 15.76 -15.20 -3.02
N LEU A 357 15.13 -15.34 -4.20
CA LEU A 357 13.72 -15.65 -4.30
C LEU A 357 13.35 -16.91 -3.54
N ARG A 358 14.09 -18.01 -3.74
CA ARG A 358 13.84 -19.29 -3.07
C ARG A 358 13.96 -19.21 -1.55
N ILE A 359 14.95 -18.45 -1.04
CA ILE A 359 15.11 -18.28 0.41
C ILE A 359 13.96 -17.47 1.00
N GLU A 360 13.58 -16.36 0.35
CA GLU A 360 12.59 -15.44 0.94
C GLU A 360 11.14 -15.83 0.66
N ILE A 361 10.85 -16.54 -0.46
CA ILE A 361 9.46 -16.83 -0.83
C ILE A 361 8.77 -17.78 0.15
N VAL A 362 9.50 -18.71 0.76
CA VAL A 362 8.98 -19.63 1.78
C VAL A 362 8.39 -18.85 2.98
N CYS A 363 8.91 -17.67 3.24
CA CYS A 363 8.47 -16.81 4.33
C CYS A 363 7.11 -16.13 4.06
N GLN A 364 6.52 -16.31 2.87
CA GLN A 364 5.15 -15.85 2.58
C GLN A 364 4.12 -16.46 3.56
N LEU A 365 4.38 -17.64 4.13
CA LEU A 365 3.54 -18.21 5.19
C LEU A 365 3.52 -17.32 6.45
N PHE A 366 4.67 -16.76 6.83
CA PHE A 366 4.76 -15.83 7.97
C PHE A 366 4.11 -14.49 7.65
N TYR A 367 4.25 -13.99 6.41
CA TYR A 367 3.53 -12.80 5.95
C TYR A 367 2.01 -12.99 6.01
N ALA A 368 1.51 -14.16 5.59
CA ALA A 368 0.09 -14.49 5.68
C ALA A 368 -0.41 -14.44 7.14
N GLY A 369 0.37 -14.99 8.08
CA GLY A 369 0.08 -14.93 9.52
C GLY A 369 0.10 -13.50 10.06
N MET A 370 1.18 -12.75 9.80
CA MET A 370 1.35 -11.36 10.24
C MET A 370 0.22 -10.47 9.73
N PHE A 371 -0.03 -10.47 8.43
CA PHE A 371 -1.07 -9.64 7.83
C PHE A 371 -2.46 -9.99 8.36
N THR A 372 -2.76 -11.28 8.57
CA THR A 372 -4.07 -11.69 9.10
C THR A 372 -4.28 -11.23 10.54
N TYR A 373 -3.30 -11.33 11.43
CA TYR A 373 -3.44 -10.78 12.80
C TYR A 373 -3.54 -9.25 12.77
N ASN A 374 -2.84 -8.60 11.85
CA ASN A 374 -2.95 -7.16 11.66
C ASN A 374 -4.35 -6.73 11.20
N THR A 375 -5.13 -7.58 10.48
CA THR A 375 -6.51 -7.22 10.09
C THR A 375 -7.40 -6.99 11.30
N LEU A 376 -7.25 -7.85 12.32
CA LEU A 376 -8.03 -7.75 13.55
C LEU A 376 -7.61 -6.51 14.36
N ALA A 377 -6.30 -6.25 14.45
CA ALA A 377 -5.76 -5.07 15.12
C ALA A 377 -6.18 -3.77 14.42
N THR A 378 -6.15 -3.75 13.08
CA THR A 378 -6.62 -2.61 12.28
C THR A 378 -8.11 -2.39 12.49
N GLY A 379 -8.92 -3.44 12.29
CA GLY A 379 -10.39 -3.36 12.42
C GLY A 379 -10.87 -2.92 13.80
N SER A 380 -10.14 -3.28 14.86
CA SER A 380 -10.42 -2.87 16.25
C SER A 380 -9.83 -1.50 16.63
N GLY A 381 -9.06 -0.86 15.75
CA GLY A 381 -8.43 0.44 16.01
C GLY A 381 -7.14 0.37 16.85
N HIS A 382 -6.53 -0.79 17.00
CA HIS A 382 -5.26 -0.95 17.73
C HIS A 382 -4.04 -0.77 16.79
N THR A 383 -4.02 0.29 16.01
CA THR A 383 -2.98 0.55 15.00
C THR A 383 -1.60 0.81 15.61
N VAL A 384 -1.52 1.33 16.84
CA VAL A 384 -0.27 1.48 17.59
C VAL A 384 0.38 0.12 17.85
N PHE A 385 -0.41 -0.94 18.11
CA PHE A 385 0.12 -2.30 18.23
C PHE A 385 0.80 -2.75 16.93
N ILE A 386 0.19 -2.48 15.79
CA ILE A 386 0.74 -2.84 14.47
C ILE A 386 2.08 -2.12 14.23
N MET A 387 2.16 -0.84 14.57
CA MET A 387 3.40 -0.06 14.49
C MET A 387 4.52 -0.68 15.33
N TRP A 388 4.25 -1.02 16.59
CA TRP A 388 5.25 -1.63 17.47
C TRP A 388 5.66 -3.04 17.02
N ASN A 389 4.71 -3.84 16.52
CA ASN A 389 5.00 -5.14 15.92
C ASN A 389 5.93 -5.01 14.70
N SER A 390 5.68 -4.00 13.85
CA SER A 390 6.55 -3.71 12.71
C SER A 390 7.92 -3.19 13.14
N PHE A 391 8.00 -2.36 14.18
CA PHE A 391 9.28 -1.91 14.73
C PHE A 391 10.10 -3.10 15.24
N LEU A 392 9.49 -3.98 16.02
CA LEU A 392 10.15 -5.20 16.52
C LEU A 392 10.67 -6.05 15.35
N ASN A 393 9.83 -6.34 14.38
CA ASN A 393 10.19 -7.16 13.22
C ASN A 393 11.27 -6.48 12.36
N CYS A 394 11.03 -5.25 11.92
CA CYS A 394 11.84 -4.60 10.88
C CYS A 394 13.15 -4.04 11.44
N ILE A 395 13.13 -3.44 12.65
CA ILE A 395 14.32 -2.80 13.21
C ILE A 395 15.06 -3.77 14.13
N VAL A 396 14.36 -4.34 15.12
CA VAL A 396 15.05 -5.15 16.12
C VAL A 396 15.47 -6.50 15.54
N VAL A 397 14.51 -7.31 15.07
CA VAL A 397 14.80 -8.68 14.66
C VAL A 397 15.53 -8.72 13.32
N ARG A 398 15.04 -8.03 12.30
CA ARG A 398 15.62 -8.07 10.94
C ARG A 398 17.05 -7.55 10.92
N LEU A 399 17.33 -6.38 11.48
CA LEU A 399 18.66 -5.79 11.41
C LEU A 399 19.66 -6.57 12.26
N ILE A 400 19.28 -7.00 13.46
CA ILE A 400 20.16 -7.82 14.30
C ILE A 400 20.47 -9.16 13.60
N LEU A 401 19.44 -9.85 13.09
CA LEU A 401 19.65 -11.12 12.38
C LEU A 401 20.47 -10.91 11.10
N ALA A 402 20.24 -9.83 10.34
CA ALA A 402 20.98 -9.56 9.13
C ALA A 402 22.48 -9.38 9.43
N ILE A 403 22.83 -8.60 10.44
CA ILE A 403 24.24 -8.38 10.83
C ILE A 403 24.88 -9.66 11.38
N VAL A 404 24.16 -10.38 12.27
CA VAL A 404 24.69 -11.60 12.87
C VAL A 404 24.86 -12.72 11.84
N LEU A 405 23.83 -12.98 11.02
CA LEU A 405 23.89 -14.06 10.03
C LEU A 405 24.78 -13.69 8.85
N GLU A 406 24.94 -12.40 8.49
CA GLU A 406 25.93 -11.96 7.50
C GLU A 406 27.35 -12.41 7.92
N HIS A 407 27.68 -12.28 9.20
CA HIS A 407 29.00 -12.68 9.71
C HIS A 407 29.31 -14.18 9.52
N PHE A 408 28.29 -15.04 9.67
CA PHE A 408 28.49 -16.50 9.58
C PHE A 408 28.21 -17.08 8.19
N LEU A 409 27.25 -16.53 7.47
CA LEU A 409 26.72 -17.09 6.22
C LEU A 409 26.87 -16.15 5.01
N GLY A 410 27.50 -14.97 5.20
CA GLY A 410 27.60 -13.97 4.15
C GLY A 410 26.24 -13.51 3.64
N ILE A 411 26.11 -13.34 2.33
CA ILE A 411 24.87 -12.86 1.69
C ILE A 411 23.65 -13.78 1.94
N TYR A 412 23.86 -15.08 2.04
CA TYR A 412 22.79 -16.02 2.38
C TYR A 412 22.19 -15.72 3.75
N GLY A 413 23.04 -15.32 4.71
CA GLY A 413 22.60 -14.90 6.04
C GLY A 413 21.68 -13.67 6.00
N VAL A 414 21.98 -12.69 5.14
CA VAL A 414 21.14 -11.50 4.94
C VAL A 414 19.77 -11.90 4.38
N TYR A 415 19.72 -12.76 3.36
CA TYR A 415 18.47 -13.24 2.77
C TYR A 415 17.61 -14.01 3.78
N ILE A 416 18.23 -14.92 4.53
CA ILE A 416 17.55 -15.68 5.60
C ILE A 416 16.99 -14.72 6.67
N ALA A 417 17.78 -13.72 7.07
CA ALA A 417 17.36 -12.74 8.06
C ALA A 417 16.11 -11.95 7.62
N CYS A 418 16.06 -11.52 6.35
CA CYS A 418 14.91 -10.82 5.79
C CYS A 418 13.64 -11.65 5.83
N GLY A 419 13.73 -12.92 5.50
CA GLY A 419 12.60 -13.83 5.52
C GLY A 419 12.17 -14.22 6.93
N VAL A 420 13.11 -14.68 7.76
CA VAL A 420 12.82 -15.21 9.10
C VAL A 420 12.38 -14.11 10.07
N ALA A 421 12.85 -12.87 9.91
CA ALA A 421 12.43 -11.76 10.77
C ALA A 421 10.91 -11.61 10.85
N VAL A 422 10.21 -11.83 9.74
CA VAL A 422 8.74 -11.75 9.69
C VAL A 422 8.06 -12.77 10.60
N ALA A 423 8.71 -13.93 10.83
CA ALA A 423 8.20 -14.96 11.73
C ALA A 423 8.00 -14.43 13.15
N SER A 424 8.83 -13.47 13.60
CA SER A 424 8.69 -12.85 14.93
C SER A 424 7.35 -12.14 15.15
N SER A 425 6.73 -11.66 14.08
CA SER A 425 5.43 -10.98 14.13
C SER A 425 4.27 -11.93 14.38
N VAL A 426 4.40 -13.23 14.06
CA VAL A 426 3.32 -14.20 14.19
C VAL A 426 2.98 -14.49 15.65
N PRO A 427 3.94 -14.85 16.55
CA PRO A 427 3.64 -15.05 17.96
C PRO A 427 3.12 -13.78 18.66
N VAL A 428 3.62 -12.58 18.27
CA VAL A 428 3.14 -11.30 18.80
C VAL A 428 1.68 -11.06 18.37
N GLY A 429 1.36 -11.32 17.10
CA GLY A 429 -0.01 -11.24 16.60
C GLY A 429 -0.95 -12.26 17.25
N TRP A 430 -0.48 -13.50 17.45
CA TRP A 430 -1.22 -14.53 18.15
C TRP A 430 -1.48 -14.17 19.62
N TRP A 431 -0.49 -13.61 20.32
CA TRP A 431 -0.67 -13.09 21.68
C TRP A 431 -1.75 -11.99 21.71
N PHE A 432 -1.72 -11.05 20.78
CA PHE A 432 -2.73 -9.99 20.67
C PHE A 432 -4.13 -10.59 20.47
N TYR A 433 -4.27 -11.57 19.59
CA TYR A 433 -5.52 -12.28 19.37
C TYR A 433 -6.01 -12.98 20.64
N ARG A 434 -5.14 -13.74 21.32
CA ARG A 434 -5.46 -14.49 22.56
C ARG A 434 -5.79 -13.58 23.73
N SER A 435 -5.17 -12.43 23.82
CA SER A 435 -5.41 -11.44 24.89
C SER A 435 -6.82 -10.82 24.83
N LYS A 436 -7.56 -11.05 23.75
CA LYS A 436 -8.90 -10.49 23.48
C LYS A 436 -8.97 -8.95 23.58
N ARG A 437 -7.83 -8.25 23.61
CA ARG A 437 -7.77 -6.79 23.64
C ARG A 437 -8.46 -6.13 22.44
N TRP A 438 -8.52 -6.83 21.31
CA TRP A 438 -9.21 -6.38 20.10
C TRP A 438 -10.74 -6.27 20.26
N MET A 439 -11.32 -6.89 21.32
CA MET A 439 -12.75 -6.73 21.66
C MET A 439 -13.05 -5.38 22.31
N THR A 440 -12.04 -4.68 22.86
CA THR A 440 -12.21 -3.36 23.45
C THR A 440 -11.98 -2.30 22.39
N MET A 441 -13.06 -1.74 21.83
CA MET A 441 -12.97 -0.65 20.88
C MET A 441 -12.62 0.65 21.60
N LYS A 442 -11.42 1.19 21.34
CA LYS A 442 -10.94 2.43 21.99
C LYS A 442 -11.55 3.72 21.41
N ASN A 443 -12.38 3.66 20.36
CA ASN A 443 -12.70 4.84 19.54
C ASN A 443 -14.19 5.13 19.38
N ILE A 444 -15.08 4.28 19.87
CA ILE A 444 -16.54 4.48 19.75
C ILE A 444 -17.17 4.97 21.07
N HIS A 445 -16.45 4.86 22.18
CA HIS A 445 -16.90 5.34 23.50
C HIS A 445 -16.08 6.52 23.97
#